data_982ea657e3965bd4326152b00a769cec
#
_entry.id   982ea657e3965bd4326152b00a769cec
#
_cell.length_a   1.000
_cell.length_b   1.000
_cell.length_c   1.000
_cell.angle_alpha   90.00
_cell.angle_beta   90.00
_cell.angle_gamma   90.00
#
_symmetry.space_group_name_H-M   'P 1'
#
loop_
_entity.id
_entity.type
_entity.pdbx_description
1 polymer ?
#
loop_
_entity_poly.entity_id
_entity_poly.type
_entity_poly.pdbx_seq_one_letter_code
_entity_poly.pdbx_strand_id
1 'polypeptide(L)'
;MITYQDYERAVAENRLLKWLGASIINYRNSTEYKEAERQELYILGRNPDIMNALRVIYSATGVPLRDFTAANHRIASKKCHRFVSQRCTYSLGNGVSFTKHLEETRNEDGTITTVDTTKQALGRDFDRSIYKLAYWGTANDEAYLFIQKGHEQDKLEYTVFRRTEFLALKDENTGALRGGIRFWSLDWKKRPVTAVLYTEEGLTKYRTKEGKYGVMDMEEIEPLTPYIQQVSELGNGELEIVGEVPVSTIPIFAFSSNDQHVSALENVIPAVYATDMIMSGFADDIDDCAQIYWAVSGAMGMDADDLDKMRDRFKFLHIMQIDGEHSSATPVTVEPPFQSRESCLKMLNQKLYDDFGALDVHTIQAGATNDHIDAAYQCMDEEADDFEYQLSGVIYQILDMLGIDDEPKYKRNRVSNLYEQTQMVMLASNTIGKEMTVKKLPWLDVDDQQLALTSENREQDERLEDDLDKNEP
;
A
#
# COMPACT_ATOMS: atom_id res chain seq x y z
N MET A 1 -4.73 -18.51 17.70
CA MET A 1 -5.52 -18.21 16.49
C MET A 1 -6.96 -18.51 16.81
N ILE A 2 -7.92 -17.69 16.37
CA ILE A 2 -9.36 -17.95 16.57
C ILE A 2 -9.85 -18.59 15.27
N THR A 3 -10.57 -19.72 15.40
CA THR A 3 -10.90 -20.57 14.27
C THR A 3 -12.42 -20.56 13.98
N TYR A 4 -12.80 -21.11 12.83
CA TYR A 4 -14.20 -21.27 12.48
C TYR A 4 -14.91 -22.27 13.41
N GLN A 5 -14.21 -23.32 13.86
CA GLN A 5 -14.70 -24.28 14.83
C GLN A 5 -14.99 -23.67 16.22
N ASP A 6 -14.23 -22.64 16.61
CA ASP A 6 -14.54 -21.87 17.82
C ASP A 6 -15.86 -21.11 17.69
N TYR A 7 -16.13 -20.58 16.50
CA TYR A 7 -17.43 -19.98 16.18
C TYR A 7 -18.57 -21.00 16.28
N GLU A 8 -18.43 -22.16 15.63
CA GLU A 8 -19.46 -23.20 15.67
C GLU A 8 -19.75 -23.65 17.11
N ARG A 9 -18.72 -23.82 17.95
CA ARG A 9 -18.88 -24.13 19.38
C ARG A 9 -19.63 -23.00 20.11
N ALA A 10 -19.28 -21.74 19.85
CA ALA A 10 -19.95 -20.61 20.48
C ALA A 10 -21.43 -20.49 20.14
N VAL A 11 -21.80 -20.86 18.90
CA VAL A 11 -23.20 -20.95 18.45
C VAL A 11 -23.91 -22.09 19.18
N ALA A 12 -23.34 -23.30 19.16
CA ALA A 12 -23.91 -24.47 19.80
C ALA A 12 -24.16 -24.28 21.32
N GLU A 13 -23.29 -23.54 21.97
CA GLU A 13 -23.37 -23.24 23.41
C GLU A 13 -24.18 -21.97 23.74
N ASN A 14 -24.80 -21.34 22.73
CA ASN A 14 -25.58 -20.10 22.87
C ASN A 14 -24.80 -18.94 23.53
N ARG A 15 -23.50 -18.84 23.20
CA ARG A 15 -22.55 -17.84 23.74
C ARG A 15 -22.00 -16.88 22.68
N LEU A 16 -22.62 -16.83 21.49
CA LEU A 16 -22.10 -16.13 20.33
C LEU A 16 -21.75 -14.66 20.63
N LEU A 17 -22.64 -13.91 21.28
CA LEU A 17 -22.43 -12.47 21.58
C LEU A 17 -21.22 -12.23 22.48
N LYS A 18 -21.01 -13.06 23.49
CA LYS A 18 -19.85 -12.96 24.40
C LYS A 18 -18.57 -13.37 23.70
N TRP A 19 -18.66 -14.46 22.93
CA TRP A 19 -17.52 -14.96 22.14
C TRP A 19 -17.07 -13.92 21.14
N LEU A 20 -18.00 -13.28 20.41
CA LEU A 20 -17.70 -12.26 19.42
C LEU A 20 -16.89 -11.09 20.03
N GLY A 21 -17.37 -10.56 21.17
CA GLY A 21 -16.66 -9.50 21.88
C GLY A 21 -15.29 -9.92 22.38
N ALA A 22 -15.18 -11.13 22.98
CA ALA A 22 -13.91 -11.65 23.45
C ALA A 22 -12.93 -11.89 22.30
N SER A 23 -13.39 -12.40 21.16
CA SER A 23 -12.57 -12.65 19.98
C SER A 23 -11.98 -11.36 19.41
N ILE A 24 -12.76 -10.28 19.31
CA ILE A 24 -12.26 -8.97 18.87
C ILE A 24 -11.19 -8.43 19.83
N ILE A 25 -11.39 -8.56 21.15
CA ILE A 25 -10.40 -8.10 22.13
C ILE A 25 -9.12 -8.94 22.03
N ASN A 26 -9.24 -10.27 21.97
CA ASN A 26 -8.10 -11.17 21.86
C ASN A 26 -7.30 -10.88 20.57
N TYR A 27 -7.99 -10.66 19.45
CA TYR A 27 -7.34 -10.31 18.20
C TYR A 27 -6.60 -8.98 18.28
N ARG A 28 -7.22 -7.92 18.82
CA ARG A 28 -6.56 -6.62 19.01
C ARG A 28 -5.32 -6.69 19.92
N ASN A 29 -5.26 -7.66 20.80
CA ASN A 29 -4.10 -7.89 21.67
C ASN A 29 -3.07 -8.83 21.05
N SER A 30 -3.36 -9.50 19.95
CA SER A 30 -2.45 -10.40 19.26
C SER A 30 -1.23 -9.66 18.68
N THR A 31 -0.16 -10.39 18.47
CA THR A 31 1.05 -9.87 17.83
C THR A 31 0.78 -9.45 16.40
N GLU A 32 0.01 -10.25 15.67
CA GLU A 32 -0.35 -10.01 14.27
C GLU A 32 -1.08 -8.68 14.09
N TYR A 33 -2.07 -8.38 14.93
CA TYR A 33 -2.80 -7.10 14.88
C TYR A 33 -1.89 -5.91 15.19
N LYS A 34 -1.05 -6.03 16.22
CA LYS A 34 -0.14 -4.94 16.63
C LYS A 34 0.92 -4.65 15.57
N GLU A 35 1.40 -5.70 14.91
CA GLU A 35 2.33 -5.53 13.79
C GLU A 35 1.68 -4.90 12.58
N ALA A 36 0.47 -5.32 12.21
CA ALA A 36 -0.29 -4.68 11.15
C ALA A 36 -0.55 -3.19 11.46
N GLU A 37 -0.95 -2.85 12.70
CA GLU A 37 -1.13 -1.46 13.13
C GLU A 37 0.19 -0.66 13.04
N ARG A 38 1.31 -1.26 13.46
CA ARG A 38 2.63 -0.66 13.33
C ARG A 38 3.00 -0.40 11.87
N GLN A 39 2.80 -1.37 10.98
CA GLN A 39 3.06 -1.25 9.55
C GLN A 39 2.22 -0.13 8.92
N GLU A 40 0.93 -0.02 9.27
CA GLU A 40 0.06 1.06 8.82
C GLU A 40 0.57 2.44 9.28
N LEU A 41 1.08 2.55 10.50
CA LEU A 41 1.68 3.80 10.99
C LEU A 41 2.94 4.19 10.20
N TYR A 42 3.80 3.22 9.85
CA TYR A 42 4.96 3.47 8.99
C TYR A 42 4.56 3.93 7.58
N ILE A 43 3.52 3.36 7.00
CA ILE A 43 2.94 3.79 5.71
C ILE A 43 2.45 5.24 5.80
N LEU A 44 1.81 5.63 6.89
CA LEU A 44 1.36 6.99 7.11
C LEU A 44 2.49 8.00 7.36
N GLY A 45 3.75 7.52 7.47
CA GLY A 45 4.88 8.35 7.86
C GLY A 45 4.81 8.78 9.32
N ARG A 46 4.18 7.98 10.16
CA ARG A 46 4.06 8.17 11.60
C ARG A 46 4.84 7.09 12.33
N ASN A 47 6.13 6.96 12.01
CA ASN A 47 7.02 5.99 12.62
C ASN A 47 6.88 6.03 14.16
N PRO A 48 6.21 5.04 14.80
CA PRO A 48 5.90 5.10 16.23
C PRO A 48 7.15 5.01 17.10
N ASP A 49 8.19 4.35 16.60
CA ASP A 49 9.43 4.13 17.34
C ASP A 49 10.23 5.44 17.46
N ILE A 50 10.22 6.27 16.40
CA ILE A 50 10.84 7.61 16.41
C ILE A 50 9.95 8.63 17.11
N MET A 51 8.65 8.63 16.81
CA MET A 51 7.72 9.62 17.38
C MET A 51 7.61 9.52 18.91
N ASN A 52 7.84 8.34 19.47
CA ASN A 52 7.86 8.08 20.92
C ASN A 52 9.27 8.11 21.51
N ALA A 53 10.33 8.23 20.68
CA ALA A 53 11.71 8.28 21.17
C ALA A 53 11.91 9.52 22.05
N LEU A 54 12.56 9.28 23.19
CA LEU A 54 12.92 10.33 24.15
C LEU A 54 14.44 10.42 24.24
N ARG A 55 14.97 11.64 24.25
CA ARG A 55 16.37 11.82 24.58
C ARG A 55 16.54 11.62 26.08
N VAL A 56 17.43 10.72 26.45
CA VAL A 56 17.66 10.31 27.83
C VAL A 56 19.10 10.66 28.22
N ILE A 57 19.25 11.28 29.36
CA ILE A 57 20.53 11.45 30.07
C ILE A 57 20.55 10.50 31.27
N TYR A 58 21.71 10.03 31.62
CA TYR A 58 21.88 9.18 32.79
C TYR A 58 22.38 10.01 33.96
N SER A 59 21.73 9.82 35.11
CA SER A 59 22.25 10.39 36.36
C SER A 59 23.59 9.73 36.74
N ALA A 60 24.30 10.32 37.67
CA ALA A 60 25.55 9.75 38.23
C ALA A 60 25.36 8.34 38.77
N THR A 61 24.13 7.95 39.15
CA THR A 61 23.74 6.63 39.62
C THR A 61 23.25 5.69 38.53
N GLY A 62 23.33 6.10 37.26
CA GLY A 62 22.89 5.29 36.10
C GLY A 62 21.38 5.27 35.85
N VAL A 63 20.59 6.08 36.53
CA VAL A 63 19.15 6.17 36.31
C VAL A 63 18.87 6.99 35.07
N PRO A 64 18.10 6.51 34.09
CA PRO A 64 17.74 7.28 32.91
C PRO A 64 16.76 8.40 33.26
N LEU A 65 17.11 9.63 32.88
CA LEU A 65 16.29 10.81 33.05
C LEU A 65 16.00 11.43 31.68
N ARG A 66 14.78 11.94 31.50
CA ARG A 66 14.44 12.64 30.27
C ARG A 66 15.18 13.98 30.22
N ASP A 67 15.89 14.22 29.14
CA ASP A 67 16.50 15.52 28.86
C ASP A 67 15.47 16.46 28.23
N PHE A 68 15.07 17.50 28.97
CA PHE A 68 14.14 18.52 28.51
C PHE A 68 14.85 19.72 27.89
N THR A 69 16.17 19.78 27.97
CA THR A 69 16.96 20.93 27.52
C THR A 69 17.61 20.72 26.17
N ALA A 70 17.79 19.48 25.77
CA ALA A 70 18.39 19.11 24.49
C ALA A 70 17.35 19.05 23.37
N ALA A 71 17.79 19.34 22.15
CA ALA A 71 17.00 19.16 20.95
C ALA A 71 16.55 17.69 20.83
N ASN A 72 15.33 17.48 20.38
CA ASN A 72 14.77 16.14 20.15
C ASN A 72 13.88 16.15 18.91
N HIS A 73 14.53 16.20 17.76
CA HIS A 73 13.86 16.13 16.47
C HIS A 73 13.34 14.72 16.22
N ARG A 74 12.19 14.63 15.56
CA ARG A 74 11.51 13.37 15.25
C ARG A 74 11.11 13.38 13.78
N ILE A 75 12.05 13.00 12.94
CA ILE A 75 11.92 13.01 11.48
C ILE A 75 11.53 11.61 11.04
N ALA A 76 10.25 11.45 10.65
CA ALA A 76 9.72 10.19 10.12
C ALA A 76 9.59 10.28 8.60
N SER A 77 10.04 9.25 7.89
CA SER A 77 9.96 9.15 6.44
C SER A 77 8.71 8.41 5.98
N LYS A 78 8.31 8.64 4.70
CA LYS A 78 7.22 7.88 4.03
C LYS A 78 7.77 6.83 3.06
N LYS A 79 8.94 6.27 3.30
CA LYS A 79 9.57 5.29 2.41
C LYS A 79 8.71 4.04 2.24
N CYS A 80 8.11 3.53 3.32
CA CYS A 80 7.21 2.37 3.25
C CYS A 80 6.04 2.59 2.29
N HIS A 81 5.37 3.73 2.36
CA HIS A 81 4.31 4.08 1.41
C HIS A 81 4.81 4.11 -0.03
N ARG A 82 5.98 4.73 -0.26
CA ARG A 82 6.58 4.81 -1.60
C ARG A 82 6.86 3.42 -2.18
N PHE A 83 7.44 2.53 -1.40
CA PHE A 83 7.79 1.18 -1.84
C PHE A 83 6.54 0.35 -2.19
N VAL A 84 5.55 0.29 -1.30
CA VAL A 84 4.29 -0.42 -1.58
C VAL A 84 3.58 0.17 -2.79
N SER A 85 3.49 1.51 -2.88
CA SER A 85 2.88 2.18 -4.03
C SER A 85 3.63 1.87 -5.33
N GLN A 86 4.96 1.84 -5.30
CA GLN A 86 5.77 1.55 -6.49
C GLN A 86 5.49 0.14 -7.00
N ARG A 87 5.49 -0.89 -6.13
CA ARG A 87 5.17 -2.28 -6.48
C ARG A 87 3.76 -2.39 -7.08
N CYS A 88 2.77 -1.87 -6.39
CA CYS A 88 1.39 -1.92 -6.87
C CYS A 88 1.16 -1.14 -8.18
N THR A 89 1.75 0.05 -8.31
CA THR A 89 1.60 0.85 -9.53
C THR A 89 2.35 0.24 -10.70
N TYR A 90 3.43 -0.48 -10.44
CA TYR A 90 4.20 -1.16 -11.50
C TYR A 90 3.36 -2.20 -12.23
N SER A 91 2.69 -3.08 -11.53
CA SER A 91 1.85 -4.14 -12.12
C SER A 91 0.41 -3.70 -12.41
N LEU A 92 -0.18 -2.85 -11.56
CA LEU A 92 -1.59 -2.50 -11.62
C LEU A 92 -1.88 -1.05 -12.09
N GLY A 93 -0.85 -0.28 -12.44
CA GLY A 93 -1.04 1.11 -12.86
C GLY A 93 -1.89 1.27 -14.13
N ASN A 94 -1.90 0.27 -14.99
CA ASN A 94 -2.71 0.20 -16.21
C ASN A 94 -4.00 -0.61 -16.03
N GLY A 95 -4.32 -1.07 -14.81
CA GLY A 95 -5.42 -1.99 -14.53
C GLY A 95 -5.13 -3.42 -14.98
N VAL A 96 -6.10 -4.30 -14.76
CA VAL A 96 -6.06 -5.70 -15.21
C VAL A 96 -6.84 -5.80 -16.51
N SER A 97 -6.32 -6.48 -17.52
CA SER A 97 -7.00 -6.74 -18.80
C SER A 97 -7.24 -8.24 -18.97
N PHE A 98 -8.25 -8.58 -19.76
CA PHE A 98 -8.63 -9.96 -20.06
C PHE A 98 -8.61 -10.18 -21.56
N THR A 99 -8.41 -11.42 -22.02
CA THR A 99 -8.13 -11.67 -23.44
C THR A 99 -9.06 -12.67 -24.10
N LYS A 100 -9.80 -13.49 -23.35
CA LYS A 100 -10.65 -14.55 -23.96
C LYS A 100 -11.98 -14.03 -24.44
N HIS A 101 -12.57 -13.05 -23.75
CA HIS A 101 -13.91 -12.53 -24.05
C HIS A 101 -13.84 -11.10 -24.60
N LEU A 102 -13.25 -10.97 -25.79
CA LEU A 102 -13.16 -9.70 -26.50
C LEU A 102 -14.24 -9.67 -27.62
N GLU A 103 -15.15 -8.73 -27.55
CA GLU A 103 -16.15 -8.48 -28.60
C GLU A 103 -15.72 -7.30 -29.46
N GLU A 104 -15.63 -7.53 -30.77
CA GLU A 104 -15.36 -6.48 -31.75
C GLU A 104 -16.69 -5.88 -32.23
N THR A 105 -16.93 -4.63 -31.87
CA THR A 105 -18.08 -3.86 -32.35
C THR A 105 -17.63 -2.89 -33.43
N ARG A 106 -18.21 -2.99 -34.59
CA ARG A 106 -17.97 -2.06 -35.69
C ARG A 106 -18.92 -0.88 -35.57
N ASN A 107 -18.39 0.29 -35.29
CA ASN A 107 -19.16 1.53 -35.20
C ASN A 107 -19.64 1.99 -36.58
N GLU A 108 -20.62 2.88 -36.61
CA GLU A 108 -21.15 3.48 -37.86
C GLU A 108 -20.07 4.23 -38.66
N ASP A 109 -19.03 4.71 -38.01
CA ASP A 109 -17.87 5.39 -38.61
C ASP A 109 -16.83 4.44 -39.21
N GLY A 110 -17.08 3.12 -39.17
CA GLY A 110 -16.16 2.09 -39.66
C GLY A 110 -15.02 1.73 -38.71
N THR A 111 -14.93 2.38 -37.55
CA THR A 111 -13.95 2.06 -36.50
C THR A 111 -14.35 0.76 -35.78
N ILE A 112 -13.37 -0.11 -35.49
CA ILE A 112 -13.56 -1.32 -34.71
C ILE A 112 -13.21 -1.00 -33.26
N THR A 113 -14.20 -1.07 -32.37
CA THR A 113 -13.98 -0.96 -30.94
C THR A 113 -13.98 -2.35 -30.34
N THR A 114 -12.87 -2.75 -29.73
CA THR A 114 -12.77 -4.00 -29.00
C THR A 114 -13.19 -3.78 -27.55
N VAL A 115 -14.21 -4.49 -27.12
CA VAL A 115 -14.77 -4.39 -25.78
C VAL A 115 -14.44 -5.67 -25.00
N ASP A 116 -13.86 -5.51 -23.85
CA ASP A 116 -13.61 -6.60 -22.88
C ASP A 116 -14.89 -6.82 -22.07
N THR A 117 -15.63 -7.88 -22.39
CA THR A 117 -16.90 -8.19 -21.73
C THR A 117 -16.71 -8.71 -20.31
N THR A 118 -15.57 -9.38 -20.03
CA THR A 118 -15.19 -9.76 -18.66
C THR A 118 -15.02 -8.53 -17.78
N LYS A 119 -14.33 -7.52 -18.29
CA LYS A 119 -14.13 -6.26 -17.56
C LYS A 119 -15.44 -5.48 -17.36
N GLN A 120 -16.36 -5.55 -18.33
CA GLN A 120 -17.69 -4.99 -18.16
C GLN A 120 -18.48 -5.70 -17.06
N ALA A 121 -18.45 -7.03 -17.01
CA ALA A 121 -19.12 -7.82 -15.99
C ALA A 121 -18.56 -7.56 -14.58
N LEU A 122 -17.25 -7.39 -14.46
CA LEU A 122 -16.58 -7.01 -13.21
C LEU A 122 -16.88 -5.56 -12.78
N GLY A 123 -17.21 -4.69 -13.71
CA GLY A 123 -17.59 -3.31 -13.44
C GLY A 123 -16.43 -2.34 -13.19
N ARG A 124 -16.78 -1.04 -13.16
CA ARG A 124 -15.81 0.07 -13.14
C ARG A 124 -14.92 0.12 -11.90
N ASP A 125 -15.41 -0.34 -10.74
CA ASP A 125 -14.69 -0.23 -9.46
C ASP A 125 -13.74 -1.41 -9.20
N PHE A 126 -13.70 -2.40 -10.09
CA PHE A 126 -12.86 -3.58 -9.95
C PHE A 126 -11.38 -3.23 -9.84
N ASP A 127 -10.81 -2.56 -10.85
CA ASP A 127 -9.36 -2.20 -10.87
C ASP A 127 -8.95 -1.42 -9.63
N ARG A 128 -9.77 -0.47 -9.20
CA ARG A 128 -9.52 0.32 -8.00
C ARG A 128 -9.52 -0.54 -6.74
N SER A 129 -10.39 -1.53 -6.68
CA SER A 129 -10.53 -2.41 -5.51
C SER A 129 -9.43 -3.45 -5.47
N ILE A 130 -9.04 -4.00 -6.62
CA ILE A 130 -7.86 -4.87 -6.75
C ILE A 130 -6.58 -4.12 -6.36
N TYR A 131 -6.41 -2.88 -6.83
CA TYR A 131 -5.26 -2.07 -6.40
C TYR A 131 -5.22 -1.86 -4.88
N LYS A 132 -6.36 -1.57 -4.23
CA LYS A 132 -6.42 -1.43 -2.78
C LYS A 132 -6.14 -2.74 -2.05
N LEU A 133 -6.69 -3.85 -2.55
CA LEU A 133 -6.44 -5.18 -2.01
C LEU A 133 -4.94 -5.49 -2.05
N ALA A 134 -4.35 -5.34 -3.21
CA ALA A 134 -2.92 -5.56 -3.44
C ALA A 134 -2.04 -4.66 -2.56
N TYR A 135 -2.40 -3.39 -2.44
CA TYR A 135 -1.69 -2.42 -1.60
C TYR A 135 -1.65 -2.86 -0.12
N TRP A 136 -2.81 -3.19 0.44
CA TRP A 136 -2.89 -3.57 1.85
C TRP A 136 -2.38 -4.99 2.11
N GLY A 137 -2.54 -5.93 1.19
CA GLY A 137 -1.96 -7.27 1.30
C GLY A 137 -0.44 -7.27 1.21
N THR A 138 0.16 -6.36 0.44
CA THR A 138 1.61 -6.16 0.42
C THR A 138 2.12 -5.50 1.70
N ALA A 139 1.35 -4.56 2.24
CA ALA A 139 1.71 -3.81 3.43
C ALA A 139 1.58 -4.61 4.73
N ASN A 140 0.51 -5.41 4.87
CA ASN A 140 0.08 -6.03 6.12
C ASN A 140 0.09 -7.57 6.10
N ASP A 141 0.82 -8.21 5.23
CA ASP A 141 0.83 -9.65 5.03
C ASP A 141 -0.45 -10.23 4.38
N GLU A 142 -1.63 -9.87 4.85
CA GLU A 142 -2.92 -10.26 4.26
C GLU A 142 -3.89 -9.06 4.20
N ALA A 143 -4.67 -9.00 3.13
CA ALA A 143 -5.85 -8.15 3.00
C ALA A 143 -7.00 -8.95 2.39
N TYR A 144 -8.22 -8.48 2.53
CA TYR A 144 -9.40 -9.24 2.14
C TYR A 144 -10.30 -8.39 1.26
N LEU A 145 -10.81 -9.00 0.20
CA LEU A 145 -11.78 -8.39 -0.70
C LEU A 145 -13.14 -9.05 -0.51
N PHE A 146 -14.10 -8.30 -0.07
CA PHE A 146 -15.50 -8.71 -0.01
C PHE A 146 -16.24 -8.22 -1.24
N ILE A 147 -16.99 -9.12 -1.87
CA ILE A 147 -17.79 -8.84 -3.05
C ILE A 147 -19.26 -9.11 -2.72
N GLN A 148 -20.10 -8.14 -3.01
CA GLN A 148 -21.55 -8.29 -2.91
C GLN A 148 -22.23 -7.75 -4.17
N LYS A 149 -23.46 -8.21 -4.43
CA LYS A 149 -24.28 -7.63 -5.49
C LYS A 149 -24.89 -6.32 -4.95
N GLY A 150 -24.66 -5.22 -5.67
CA GLY A 150 -25.18 -3.91 -5.29
C GLY A 150 -26.69 -3.80 -5.39
N HIS A 151 -27.25 -2.71 -4.85
CA HIS A 151 -28.68 -2.40 -4.94
C HIS A 151 -29.15 -2.14 -6.38
N GLU A 152 -28.28 -1.71 -7.28
CA GLU A 152 -28.55 -1.65 -8.71
C GLU A 152 -28.29 -3.04 -9.30
N GLN A 153 -29.30 -3.63 -9.92
CA GLN A 153 -29.48 -5.03 -10.23
C GLN A 153 -28.31 -5.79 -10.88
N ASP A 154 -27.30 -5.13 -11.43
CA ASP A 154 -26.19 -5.79 -12.14
C ASP A 154 -24.79 -5.32 -11.77
N LYS A 155 -24.64 -4.47 -10.75
CA LYS A 155 -23.33 -3.98 -10.36
C LYS A 155 -22.78 -4.71 -9.14
N LEU A 156 -21.53 -5.15 -9.26
CA LEU A 156 -20.77 -5.69 -8.15
C LEU A 156 -20.22 -4.54 -7.29
N GLU A 157 -20.37 -4.67 -5.99
CA GLU A 157 -19.78 -3.79 -5.00
C GLU A 157 -18.61 -4.48 -4.31
N TYR A 158 -17.50 -3.75 -4.23
CA TYR A 158 -16.24 -4.25 -3.69
C TYR A 158 -15.89 -3.51 -2.40
N THR A 159 -15.60 -4.24 -1.34
CA THR A 159 -15.10 -3.65 -0.10
C THR A 159 -13.81 -4.35 0.34
N VAL A 160 -12.76 -3.57 0.48
CA VAL A 160 -11.46 -4.09 0.94
C VAL A 160 -11.36 -3.93 2.44
N PHE A 161 -11.02 -5.00 3.13
CA PHE A 161 -10.76 -5.04 4.56
C PHE A 161 -9.26 -5.16 4.79
N ARG A 162 -8.75 -4.31 5.68
CA ARG A 162 -7.38 -4.40 6.16
C ARG A 162 -7.30 -5.42 7.29
N ARG A 163 -6.11 -5.93 7.54
CA ARG A 163 -5.88 -6.84 8.66
C ARG A 163 -6.27 -6.23 10.00
N THR A 164 -6.13 -4.93 10.18
CA THR A 164 -6.58 -4.21 11.38
C THR A 164 -8.10 -4.07 11.54
N GLU A 165 -8.87 -4.38 10.50
CA GLU A 165 -10.33 -4.27 10.49
C GLU A 165 -11.04 -5.63 10.38
N PHE A 166 -10.29 -6.72 10.11
CA PHE A 166 -10.87 -8.01 9.81
C PHE A 166 -10.14 -9.15 10.53
N LEU A 167 -10.90 -9.95 11.26
CA LEU A 167 -10.46 -11.21 11.87
C LEU A 167 -10.95 -12.36 11.01
N ALA A 168 -10.04 -13.01 10.31
CA ALA A 168 -10.35 -14.18 9.49
C ALA A 168 -10.62 -15.41 10.37
N LEU A 169 -11.69 -16.12 10.07
CA LEU A 169 -12.04 -17.41 10.69
C LEU A 169 -11.70 -18.51 9.69
N LYS A 170 -10.51 -19.10 9.87
CA LYS A 170 -10.01 -20.19 9.03
C LYS A 170 -10.41 -21.54 9.63
N ASP A 171 -10.64 -22.52 8.78
CA ASP A 171 -10.86 -23.92 9.19
C ASP A 171 -9.57 -24.52 9.78
N GLU A 172 -9.65 -25.19 10.92
CA GLU A 172 -8.50 -25.77 11.62
C GLU A 172 -7.76 -26.84 10.81
N ASN A 173 -8.49 -27.56 9.95
CA ASN A 173 -7.92 -28.70 9.23
C ASN A 173 -7.38 -28.32 7.86
N THR A 174 -8.07 -27.41 7.16
CA THR A 174 -7.75 -27.05 5.77
C THR A 174 -7.05 -25.71 5.64
N GLY A 175 -7.12 -24.84 6.67
CA GLY A 175 -6.65 -23.47 6.60
C GLY A 175 -7.53 -22.55 5.71
N ALA A 176 -8.57 -23.08 5.10
CA ALA A 176 -9.45 -22.31 4.22
C ALA A 176 -10.26 -21.25 5.00
N LEU A 177 -10.48 -20.11 4.39
CA LEU A 177 -11.30 -19.05 4.94
C LEU A 177 -12.79 -19.47 4.85
N ARG A 178 -13.46 -19.69 5.99
CA ARG A 178 -14.86 -20.08 6.09
C ARG A 178 -15.76 -18.99 6.67
N GLY A 179 -15.17 -17.99 7.31
CA GLY A 179 -15.89 -16.89 7.93
C GLY A 179 -14.98 -15.75 8.30
N GLY A 180 -15.57 -14.70 8.87
CA GLY A 180 -14.76 -13.59 9.37
C GLY A 180 -15.57 -12.57 10.16
N ILE A 181 -14.87 -11.80 10.94
CA ILE A 181 -15.46 -10.74 11.75
C ILE A 181 -14.81 -9.41 11.33
N ARG A 182 -15.56 -8.57 10.63
CA ARG A 182 -15.15 -7.19 10.40
C ARG A 182 -15.57 -6.33 11.56
N PHE A 183 -14.68 -5.49 12.06
CA PHE A 183 -14.99 -4.59 13.17
C PHE A 183 -14.35 -3.22 12.97
N TRP A 184 -15.07 -2.16 13.33
CA TRP A 184 -14.57 -0.79 13.26
C TRP A 184 -15.28 0.11 14.29
N SER A 185 -14.67 1.27 14.55
CA SER A 185 -15.26 2.35 15.33
C SER A 185 -15.05 3.67 14.59
N LEU A 186 -16.09 4.47 14.48
CA LEU A 186 -16.00 5.81 13.85
C LEU A 186 -15.34 6.83 14.75
N ASP A 187 -15.42 6.62 16.05
CA ASP A 187 -14.80 7.46 17.07
C ASP A 187 -14.33 6.56 18.22
N TRP A 188 -13.01 6.38 18.32
CA TRP A 188 -12.40 5.51 19.29
C TRP A 188 -12.71 5.87 20.75
N LYS A 189 -13.18 7.09 21.04
CA LYS A 189 -13.47 7.56 22.42
C LYS A 189 -14.93 7.48 22.82
N LYS A 190 -15.86 7.62 21.89
CA LYS A 190 -17.27 7.88 22.23
C LYS A 190 -18.28 7.03 21.47
N ARG A 191 -17.90 6.41 20.37
CA ARG A 191 -18.83 5.61 19.55
C ARG A 191 -18.64 4.12 19.78
N PRO A 192 -19.74 3.37 19.76
CA PRO A 192 -19.68 1.93 19.92
C PRO A 192 -18.91 1.28 18.78
N VAL A 193 -18.30 0.13 19.06
CA VAL A 193 -17.71 -0.72 18.03
C VAL A 193 -18.84 -1.40 17.27
N THR A 194 -18.83 -1.31 15.97
CA THR A 194 -19.69 -2.08 15.06
C THR A 194 -18.90 -3.29 14.59
N ALA A 195 -19.53 -4.46 14.56
CA ALA A 195 -18.96 -5.68 14.04
C ALA A 195 -19.95 -6.32 13.06
N VAL A 196 -19.41 -6.91 11.98
CA VAL A 196 -20.17 -7.72 11.03
C VAL A 196 -19.53 -9.09 11.01
N LEU A 197 -20.34 -10.08 11.32
CA LEU A 197 -19.97 -11.49 11.21
C LEU A 197 -20.36 -11.99 9.84
N TYR A 198 -19.41 -12.54 9.11
CA TYR A 198 -19.58 -13.16 7.81
C TYR A 198 -19.48 -14.68 7.99
N THR A 199 -20.48 -15.39 7.51
CA THR A 199 -20.55 -16.85 7.54
C THR A 199 -20.95 -17.40 6.17
N GLU A 200 -20.99 -18.70 6.00
CA GLU A 200 -21.46 -19.31 4.75
C GLU A 200 -22.94 -19.01 4.45
N GLU A 201 -23.74 -18.70 5.46
CA GLU A 201 -25.17 -18.42 5.34
C GLU A 201 -25.48 -16.95 5.01
N GLY A 202 -24.55 -16.03 5.34
CA GLY A 202 -24.75 -14.61 5.13
C GLY A 202 -23.98 -13.75 6.14
N LEU A 203 -24.40 -12.51 6.25
CA LEU A 203 -23.83 -11.53 7.16
C LEU A 203 -24.82 -11.14 8.25
N THR A 204 -24.31 -10.95 9.47
CA THR A 204 -25.08 -10.46 10.62
C THR A 204 -24.35 -9.29 11.26
N LYS A 205 -25.05 -8.23 11.57
CA LYS A 205 -24.44 -7.00 12.11
C LYS A 205 -24.72 -6.83 13.59
N TYR A 206 -23.67 -6.53 14.32
CA TYR A 206 -23.65 -6.34 15.76
C TYR A 206 -23.09 -4.98 16.13
N ARG A 207 -23.43 -4.53 17.34
CA ARG A 207 -22.91 -3.29 17.92
C ARG A 207 -22.72 -3.46 19.42
N THR A 208 -21.75 -2.75 20.00
CA THR A 208 -21.63 -2.68 21.45
C THR A 208 -22.75 -1.83 22.04
N LYS A 209 -23.30 -2.25 23.19
CA LYS A 209 -24.34 -1.50 23.90
C LYS A 209 -23.87 -0.11 24.30
N GLU A 210 -24.76 0.87 24.21
CA GLU A 210 -24.45 2.25 24.57
C GLU A 210 -23.95 2.39 26.02
N GLY A 211 -22.97 3.28 26.21
CA GLY A 211 -22.42 3.60 27.53
C GLY A 211 -21.33 2.67 28.06
N LYS A 212 -20.99 1.59 27.35
CA LYS A 212 -19.89 0.69 27.72
C LYS A 212 -18.73 0.78 26.72
N TYR A 213 -17.55 1.05 27.24
CA TYR A 213 -16.31 1.12 26.45
C TYR A 213 -15.72 -0.28 26.14
N GLY A 214 -16.34 -1.34 26.63
CA GLY A 214 -15.87 -2.71 26.40
C GLY A 214 -16.62 -3.38 25.26
N VAL A 215 -15.90 -4.09 24.41
CA VAL A 215 -16.46 -4.90 23.29
C VAL A 215 -17.21 -6.14 23.82
N MET A 216 -17.31 -6.30 25.13
CA MET A 216 -17.85 -7.51 25.77
C MET A 216 -19.37 -7.66 25.68
N ASP A 217 -20.10 -6.56 25.55
CA ASP A 217 -21.57 -6.59 25.52
C ASP A 217 -22.04 -6.20 24.10
N MET A 218 -22.10 -7.16 23.21
CA MET A 218 -22.63 -6.98 21.87
C MET A 218 -24.15 -7.17 21.85
N GLU A 219 -24.81 -6.50 20.94
CA GLU A 219 -26.22 -6.70 20.59
C GLU A 219 -26.35 -6.80 19.08
N GLU A 220 -27.28 -7.60 18.63
CA GLU A 220 -27.61 -7.74 17.21
C GLU A 220 -28.42 -6.51 16.76
N ILE A 221 -28.03 -5.91 15.65
CA ILE A 221 -28.70 -4.74 15.07
C ILE A 221 -29.48 -5.16 13.82
N GLU A 222 -28.83 -5.92 12.96
CA GLU A 222 -29.40 -6.42 11.72
C GLU A 222 -29.31 -7.95 11.74
N PRO A 223 -30.42 -8.66 11.51
CA PRO A 223 -30.43 -10.13 11.48
C PRO A 223 -29.63 -10.67 10.29
N LEU A 224 -29.49 -11.98 10.25
CA LEU A 224 -28.81 -12.67 9.15
C LEU A 224 -29.41 -12.25 7.80
N THR A 225 -28.56 -11.73 6.93
CA THR A 225 -28.89 -11.27 5.59
C THR A 225 -28.04 -12.04 4.59
N PRO A 226 -28.60 -12.71 3.60
CA PRO A 226 -27.85 -13.44 2.57
C PRO A 226 -27.06 -12.46 1.69
N TYR A 227 -25.94 -12.92 1.12
CA TYR A 227 -25.03 -12.09 0.31
C TYR A 227 -25.62 -11.64 -1.01
N ILE A 228 -26.46 -12.49 -1.63
CA ILE A 228 -27.07 -12.24 -2.93
C ILE A 228 -28.56 -12.47 -2.81
N GLN A 229 -29.33 -11.39 -2.96
CA GLN A 229 -30.77 -11.43 -3.02
C GLN A 229 -31.21 -11.24 -4.46
N GLN A 230 -32.03 -12.15 -5.00
CA GLN A 230 -32.70 -11.91 -6.26
C GLN A 230 -33.93 -11.03 -5.99
N VAL A 231 -33.91 -9.83 -6.53
CA VAL A 231 -34.99 -8.87 -6.39
C VAL A 231 -35.74 -8.77 -7.73
N SER A 232 -37.04 -8.96 -7.73
CA SER A 232 -37.88 -8.65 -8.87
C SER A 232 -38.70 -7.39 -8.59
N GLU A 233 -38.86 -6.57 -9.65
CA GLU A 233 -39.70 -5.39 -9.58
C GLU A 233 -41.16 -5.79 -9.78
N LEU A 234 -41.99 -5.57 -8.77
CA LEU A 234 -43.43 -5.63 -8.90
C LEU A 234 -43.93 -4.47 -9.76
N GLY A 235 -44.97 -4.70 -10.58
CA GLY A 235 -45.46 -3.70 -11.52
C GLY A 235 -45.96 -2.37 -10.92
N ASN A 236 -45.83 -2.18 -9.61
CA ASN A 236 -46.08 -0.96 -8.86
C ASN A 236 -44.80 -0.23 -8.44
N GLY A 237 -43.59 -0.69 -8.85
CA GLY A 237 -42.31 -0.11 -8.47
C GLY A 237 -41.77 -0.58 -7.12
N GLU A 238 -42.47 -1.50 -6.42
CA GLU A 238 -41.94 -2.13 -5.22
C GLU A 238 -41.03 -3.31 -5.59
N LEU A 239 -39.91 -3.44 -4.84
CA LEU A 239 -38.94 -4.51 -5.02
C LEU A 239 -39.29 -5.66 -4.09
N GLU A 240 -39.55 -6.85 -4.64
CA GLU A 240 -39.80 -8.06 -3.86
C GLU A 240 -38.60 -9.00 -3.98
N ILE A 241 -38.14 -9.57 -2.86
CA ILE A 241 -37.09 -10.58 -2.84
C ILE A 241 -37.70 -11.90 -3.34
N VAL A 242 -37.32 -12.30 -4.55
CA VAL A 242 -37.90 -13.50 -5.24
C VAL A 242 -37.11 -14.77 -4.96
N GLY A 243 -35.88 -14.66 -4.49
CA GLY A 243 -35.05 -15.81 -4.18
C GLY A 243 -33.71 -15.43 -3.57
N GLU A 244 -33.08 -16.43 -2.95
CA GLU A 244 -31.73 -16.38 -2.45
C GLU A 244 -30.86 -17.21 -3.38
N VAL A 245 -29.72 -16.67 -3.84
CA VAL A 245 -28.72 -17.47 -4.53
C VAL A 245 -27.78 -18.02 -3.46
N PRO A 246 -27.79 -19.34 -3.22
CA PRO A 246 -26.84 -19.95 -2.31
C PRO A 246 -25.43 -19.75 -2.88
N VAL A 247 -24.63 -18.97 -2.19
CA VAL A 247 -23.20 -18.87 -2.49
C VAL A 247 -22.56 -20.09 -1.83
N SER A 248 -21.96 -20.94 -2.62
CA SER A 248 -21.33 -22.18 -2.11
C SER A 248 -20.09 -21.90 -1.25
N THR A 249 -19.60 -20.66 -1.29
CA THR A 249 -18.44 -20.20 -0.54
C THR A 249 -18.66 -18.75 -0.13
N ILE A 250 -18.04 -18.36 1.00
CA ILE A 250 -18.08 -16.97 1.45
C ILE A 250 -17.44 -16.04 0.37
N PRO A 251 -18.09 -14.93 -0.02
CA PRO A 251 -17.59 -14.04 -1.07
C PRO A 251 -16.50 -13.08 -0.52
N ILE A 252 -15.55 -13.62 0.21
CA ILE A 252 -14.39 -12.92 0.75
C ILE A 252 -13.14 -13.63 0.29
N PHE A 253 -12.28 -12.90 -0.41
CA PHE A 253 -11.04 -13.39 -0.99
C PHE A 253 -9.85 -12.80 -0.25
N ALA A 254 -8.98 -13.66 0.26
CA ALA A 254 -7.75 -13.25 0.93
C ALA A 254 -6.61 -13.10 -0.09
N PHE A 255 -5.86 -12.03 0.00
CA PHE A 255 -4.67 -11.79 -0.79
C PHE A 255 -3.46 -11.57 0.12
N SER A 256 -2.38 -12.26 -0.17
CA SER A 256 -1.02 -12.00 0.33
C SER A 256 -0.09 -11.79 -0.86
N SER A 257 0.92 -10.95 -0.71
CA SER A 257 1.88 -10.65 -1.79
C SER A 257 2.92 -11.75 -1.99
N ASN A 258 2.98 -12.74 -1.10
CA ASN A 258 3.92 -13.87 -1.15
C ASN A 258 3.34 -15.13 -0.48
N ASP A 259 3.90 -16.28 -0.81
CA ASP A 259 3.50 -17.59 -0.28
C ASP A 259 3.73 -17.76 1.23
N GLN A 260 4.67 -17.02 1.81
CA GLN A 260 4.99 -17.10 3.22
C GLN A 260 4.00 -16.37 4.10
N HIS A 261 3.08 -15.59 3.53
CA HIS A 261 2.16 -14.72 4.25
C HIS A 261 2.89 -13.77 5.20
N VAL A 262 3.94 -13.14 4.72
CA VAL A 262 4.77 -12.16 5.44
C VAL A 262 4.64 -10.80 4.78
N SER A 263 4.54 -9.75 5.57
CA SER A 263 4.52 -8.39 5.04
C SER A 263 5.80 -8.06 4.28
N ALA A 264 5.70 -7.49 3.11
CA ALA A 264 6.85 -6.99 2.35
C ALA A 264 7.63 -5.89 3.10
N LEU A 265 7.06 -5.31 4.15
CA LEU A 265 7.67 -4.28 4.97
C LEU A 265 8.45 -4.83 6.17
N GLU A 266 8.36 -6.13 6.51
CA GLU A 266 8.94 -6.68 7.72
C GLU A 266 10.45 -6.45 7.80
N ASN A 267 11.18 -6.75 6.73
CA ASN A 267 12.63 -6.55 6.66
C ASN A 267 13.04 -5.09 6.41
N VAL A 268 12.12 -4.27 5.90
CA VAL A 268 12.37 -2.87 5.55
C VAL A 268 12.21 -1.93 6.74
N ILE A 269 11.24 -2.19 7.62
CA ILE A 269 10.92 -1.33 8.78
C ILE A 269 12.13 -1.09 9.67
N PRO A 270 12.98 -2.08 10.04
CA PRO A 270 14.16 -1.83 10.87
C PRO A 270 15.17 -0.87 10.21
N ALA A 271 15.35 -0.96 8.90
CA ALA A 271 16.24 -0.09 8.15
C ALA A 271 15.65 1.32 7.97
N VAL A 272 14.33 1.45 7.80
CA VAL A 272 13.63 2.74 7.82
C VAL A 272 13.77 3.40 9.20
N TYR A 273 13.58 2.64 10.28
CA TYR A 273 13.78 3.13 11.64
C TYR A 273 15.21 3.66 11.85
N ALA A 274 16.22 2.88 11.45
CA ALA A 274 17.63 3.30 11.55
C ALA A 274 17.91 4.57 10.76
N THR A 275 17.35 4.69 9.54
CA THR A 275 17.47 5.89 8.71
C THR A 275 16.85 7.12 9.39
N ASP A 276 15.61 6.96 9.88
CA ASP A 276 14.87 8.04 10.56
C ASP A 276 15.58 8.46 11.87
N MET A 277 16.14 7.50 12.62
CA MET A 277 16.91 7.76 13.83
C MET A 277 18.20 8.55 13.54
N ILE A 278 18.95 8.16 12.49
CA ILE A 278 20.17 8.87 12.09
C ILE A 278 19.83 10.29 11.64
N MET A 279 18.77 10.46 10.84
CA MET A 279 18.32 11.77 10.38
C MET A 279 17.86 12.66 11.53
N SER A 280 17.12 12.12 12.49
CA SER A 280 16.68 12.84 13.69
C SER A 280 17.86 13.26 14.56
N GLY A 281 18.77 12.34 14.84
CA GLY A 281 19.99 12.63 15.60
C GLY A 281 20.93 13.60 14.88
N PHE A 282 20.95 13.60 13.56
CA PHE A 282 21.72 14.57 12.78
C PHE A 282 21.14 15.99 12.91
N ALA A 283 19.81 16.13 12.88
CA ALA A 283 19.14 17.40 13.13
C ALA A 283 19.39 17.90 14.57
N ASP A 284 19.36 16.99 15.55
CA ASP A 284 19.68 17.31 16.95
C ASP A 284 21.11 17.81 17.10
N ASP A 285 22.08 17.14 16.45
CA ASP A 285 23.48 17.55 16.51
C ASP A 285 23.75 18.91 15.86
N ILE A 286 23.02 19.27 14.78
CA ILE A 286 23.12 20.59 14.17
C ILE A 286 22.67 21.66 15.16
N ASP A 287 21.58 21.44 15.88
CA ASP A 287 21.10 22.37 16.90
C ASP A 287 22.05 22.43 18.10
N ASP A 288 22.57 21.29 18.55
CA ASP A 288 23.56 21.25 19.64
C ASP A 288 24.88 21.88 19.25
N CYS A 289 25.32 21.78 17.98
CA CYS A 289 26.52 22.45 17.48
C CYS A 289 26.37 23.97 17.38
N ALA A 290 25.16 24.48 17.30
CA ALA A 290 24.90 25.93 17.40
C ALA A 290 25.17 26.45 18.83
N GLN A 291 25.29 25.54 19.82
CA GLN A 291 25.69 25.91 21.18
C GLN A 291 27.22 25.89 21.32
N ILE A 292 27.79 27.00 21.75
CA ILE A 292 29.22 27.08 22.02
C ILE A 292 29.50 26.55 23.42
N TYR A 293 30.24 25.46 23.51
CA TYR A 293 30.74 24.95 24.80
C TYR A 293 32.03 25.68 25.18
N TRP A 294 32.16 26.00 26.46
CA TRP A 294 33.36 26.68 26.96
C TRP A 294 34.08 25.80 27.98
N ALA A 295 35.31 25.46 27.67
CA ALA A 295 36.17 24.84 28.64
C ALA A 295 36.79 25.94 29.53
N VAL A 296 36.41 25.95 30.80
CA VAL A 296 36.91 26.90 31.78
C VAL A 296 37.96 26.20 32.61
N SER A 297 39.17 26.73 32.60
CA SER A 297 40.28 26.24 33.47
C SER A 297 40.65 27.28 34.51
N GLY A 298 41.09 26.83 35.69
CA GLY A 298 41.55 27.73 36.77
C GLY A 298 40.41 28.24 37.70
N ALA A 299 39.21 27.76 37.57
CA ALA A 299 38.06 28.11 38.42
C ALA A 299 38.12 27.41 39.77
N MET A 300 39.20 27.61 40.56
CA MET A 300 39.28 27.04 41.88
C MET A 300 38.35 27.74 42.87
N GLY A 301 37.45 26.98 43.53
CA GLY A 301 36.55 27.48 44.56
C GLY A 301 35.10 27.68 44.13
N MET A 302 34.72 27.33 42.89
CA MET A 302 33.33 27.31 42.47
C MET A 302 32.61 26.04 42.98
N ASP A 303 31.49 26.23 43.63
CA ASP A 303 30.59 25.16 43.95
C ASP A 303 29.55 24.91 42.84
N ALA A 304 28.66 23.92 43.00
CA ALA A 304 27.67 23.57 42.02
C ALA A 304 26.68 24.72 41.73
N ASP A 305 26.36 25.55 42.74
CA ASP A 305 25.46 26.70 42.61
C ASP A 305 26.10 27.82 41.79
N ASP A 306 27.40 28.00 41.88
CA ASP A 306 28.16 29.01 41.12
C ASP A 306 28.28 28.60 39.64
N LEU A 307 28.45 27.30 39.40
CA LEU A 307 28.42 26.74 38.03
C LEU A 307 27.03 26.87 37.36
N ASP A 308 25.97 26.67 38.12
CA ASP A 308 24.61 26.89 37.62
C ASP A 308 24.32 28.36 37.31
N LYS A 309 24.70 29.29 38.19
CA LYS A 309 24.60 30.75 37.93
C LYS A 309 25.42 31.18 36.73
N MET A 310 26.59 30.58 36.57
CA MET A 310 27.50 30.85 35.45
C MET A 310 26.89 30.33 34.13
N ARG A 311 26.35 29.09 34.13
CA ARG A 311 25.61 28.54 33.00
C ARG A 311 24.42 29.43 32.60
N ASP A 312 23.64 29.92 33.55
CA ASP A 312 22.46 30.73 33.28
C ASP A 312 22.86 32.12 32.75
N ARG A 313 23.90 32.76 33.33
CA ARG A 313 24.46 34.01 32.79
C ARG A 313 24.97 33.82 31.37
N PHE A 314 25.61 32.71 31.07
CA PHE A 314 26.12 32.39 29.75
C PHE A 314 24.97 32.22 28.71
N LYS A 315 23.91 31.52 29.07
CA LYS A 315 22.72 31.34 28.23
C LYS A 315 22.04 32.69 27.91
N PHE A 316 21.97 33.59 28.85
CA PHE A 316 21.26 34.86 28.69
C PHE A 316 22.08 36.00 28.16
N LEU A 317 23.36 36.13 28.56
CA LEU A 317 24.18 37.27 28.25
C LEU A 317 25.26 37.00 27.21
N HIS A 318 25.54 35.74 26.93
CA HIS A 318 26.64 35.30 26.02
C HIS A 318 28.02 35.89 26.39
N ILE A 319 28.19 36.33 27.65
CA ILE A 319 29.43 36.93 28.17
C ILE A 319 29.82 36.23 29.45
N MET A 320 31.08 35.86 29.57
CA MET A 320 31.63 35.26 30.77
C MET A 320 32.76 36.13 31.30
N GLN A 321 32.70 36.48 32.58
CA GLN A 321 33.83 37.07 33.28
C GLN A 321 34.53 35.99 34.06
N ILE A 322 35.82 35.84 33.89
CA ILE A 322 36.66 34.88 34.58
C ILE A 322 37.70 35.67 35.38
N ASP A 323 37.66 35.50 36.71
CA ASP A 323 38.58 36.12 37.63
C ASP A 323 39.64 35.10 38.04
N GLY A 324 40.91 35.42 37.83
CA GLY A 324 42.05 34.62 38.22
C GLY A 324 43.29 34.82 37.33
N GLU A 325 44.45 34.88 37.92
CA GLU A 325 45.72 35.19 37.23
C GLU A 325 46.15 34.12 36.19
N HIS A 326 45.51 32.91 36.21
CA HIS A 326 45.75 31.82 35.28
C HIS A 326 44.43 31.20 34.74
N SER A 327 43.35 31.93 34.79
CA SER A 327 42.05 31.46 34.29
C SER A 327 41.91 31.69 32.79
N SER A 328 41.50 30.69 32.07
CA SER A 328 41.20 30.79 30.63
C SER A 328 39.89 30.14 30.29
N ALA A 329 39.18 30.73 29.33
CA ALA A 329 38.00 30.12 28.73
C ALA A 329 38.27 29.93 27.24
N THR A 330 38.19 28.72 26.80
CA THR A 330 38.39 28.34 25.41
C THR A 330 37.09 27.84 24.81
N PRO A 331 36.60 28.41 23.71
CA PRO A 331 35.42 27.86 23.05
C PRO A 331 35.78 26.49 22.46
N VAL A 332 34.96 25.51 22.72
CA VAL A 332 35.05 24.16 22.14
C VAL A 332 33.89 24.00 21.20
N THR A 333 34.16 23.92 19.92
CA THR A 333 33.16 23.55 18.92
C THR A 333 33.22 22.05 18.71
N VAL A 334 32.07 21.38 18.79
CA VAL A 334 31.93 19.97 18.44
C VAL A 334 31.60 19.89 16.97
N GLU A 335 32.49 19.33 16.17
CA GLU A 335 32.19 19.06 14.76
C GLU A 335 31.46 17.70 14.64
N PRO A 336 30.20 17.65 14.17
CA PRO A 336 29.54 16.39 13.95
C PRO A 336 30.21 15.60 12.83
N PRO A 337 30.20 14.27 12.87
CA PRO A 337 30.80 13.40 11.86
C PRO A 337 29.93 13.34 10.59
N PHE A 338 29.81 14.43 9.84
CA PHE A 338 28.97 14.60 8.67
C PHE A 338 29.22 13.52 7.60
N GLN A 339 30.48 13.30 7.23
CA GLN A 339 30.84 12.34 6.16
C GLN A 339 30.46 10.89 6.52
N SER A 340 30.71 10.48 7.76
CA SER A 340 30.38 9.12 8.20
C SER A 340 28.86 8.89 8.21
N ARG A 341 28.08 9.88 8.62
CA ARG A 341 26.63 9.80 8.63
C ARG A 341 26.05 9.80 7.23
N GLU A 342 26.56 10.65 6.34
CA GLU A 342 26.15 10.68 4.93
C GLU A 342 26.43 9.32 4.26
N SER A 343 27.62 8.76 4.47
CA SER A 343 27.97 7.44 3.95
C SER A 343 27.05 6.34 4.49
N CYS A 344 26.76 6.35 5.79
CA CYS A 344 25.84 5.40 6.40
C CYS A 344 24.41 5.53 5.84
N LEU A 345 23.91 6.75 5.68
CA LEU A 345 22.60 6.99 5.08
C LEU A 345 22.52 6.53 3.62
N LYS A 346 23.59 6.71 2.84
CA LYS A 346 23.67 6.20 1.46
C LYS A 346 23.62 4.67 1.45
N MET A 347 24.39 4.00 2.29
CA MET A 347 24.38 2.54 2.41
C MET A 347 23.02 2.01 2.86
N LEU A 348 22.40 2.62 3.88
CA LEU A 348 21.07 2.25 4.33
C LEU A 348 20.00 2.48 3.26
N ASN A 349 20.12 3.59 2.51
CA ASN A 349 19.18 3.86 1.42
C ASN A 349 19.31 2.81 0.32
N GLN A 350 20.52 2.46 -0.10
CA GLN A 350 20.72 1.38 -1.07
C GLN A 350 20.15 0.05 -0.55
N LYS A 351 20.50 -0.34 0.67
CA LYS A 351 19.96 -1.54 1.30
C LYS A 351 18.42 -1.58 1.31
N LEU A 352 17.75 -0.45 1.57
CA LEU A 352 16.29 -0.36 1.56
C LEU A 352 15.68 -0.66 0.19
N TYR A 353 16.30 -0.18 -0.89
CA TYR A 353 15.84 -0.48 -2.24
C TYR A 353 16.12 -1.94 -2.61
N ASP A 354 17.30 -2.46 -2.25
CA ASP A 354 17.69 -3.84 -2.50
C ASP A 354 16.77 -4.83 -1.73
N ASP A 355 16.56 -4.60 -0.43
CA ASP A 355 15.74 -5.48 0.42
C ASP A 355 14.26 -5.50 0.00
N PHE A 356 13.72 -4.41 -0.54
CA PHE A 356 12.34 -4.36 -1.01
C PHE A 356 12.18 -4.79 -2.47
N GLY A 357 13.25 -4.89 -3.23
CA GLY A 357 13.20 -5.08 -4.68
C GLY A 357 12.60 -3.86 -5.41
N ALA A 358 12.84 -2.64 -4.90
CA ALA A 358 12.31 -1.41 -5.48
C ALA A 358 13.31 -0.74 -6.42
N LEU A 359 12.80 -0.03 -7.42
CA LEU A 359 13.64 0.75 -8.31
C LEU A 359 14.06 2.07 -7.67
N ASP A 360 15.36 2.29 -7.55
CA ASP A 360 15.87 3.63 -7.28
C ASP A 360 16.04 4.39 -8.60
N VAL A 361 15.13 5.32 -8.86
CA VAL A 361 15.12 6.14 -10.08
C VAL A 361 16.42 6.94 -10.26
N HIS A 362 17.14 7.21 -9.17
CA HIS A 362 18.42 7.92 -9.22
C HIS A 362 19.56 7.10 -9.83
N THR A 363 19.39 5.78 -9.93
CA THR A 363 20.39 4.91 -10.61
C THR A 363 20.28 4.97 -12.13
N ILE A 364 19.13 5.38 -12.66
CA ILE A 364 18.91 5.53 -14.09
C ILE A 364 19.43 6.90 -14.53
N GLN A 365 20.51 6.92 -15.29
CA GLN A 365 21.08 8.17 -15.83
C GLN A 365 20.24 8.66 -17.02
N ALA A 366 20.21 9.97 -17.22
CA ALA A 366 19.59 10.57 -18.40
C ALA A 366 20.31 10.07 -19.67
N GLY A 367 19.58 9.50 -20.62
CA GLY A 367 20.13 8.92 -21.85
C GLY A 367 20.63 7.48 -21.71
N ALA A 368 20.28 6.78 -20.63
CA ALA A 368 20.55 5.35 -20.48
C ALA A 368 19.92 4.55 -21.65
N THR A 369 20.64 3.52 -22.10
CA THR A 369 20.12 2.57 -23.10
C THR A 369 19.01 1.71 -22.50
N ASN A 370 18.16 1.12 -23.35
CA ASN A 370 17.11 0.20 -22.86
C ASN A 370 17.70 -0.99 -22.08
N ASP A 371 18.86 -1.51 -22.48
CA ASP A 371 19.55 -2.59 -21.75
C ASP A 371 19.92 -2.19 -20.32
N HIS A 372 20.37 -0.94 -20.10
CA HIS A 372 20.64 -0.43 -18.76
C HIS A 372 19.37 -0.21 -17.94
N ILE A 373 18.31 0.24 -18.60
CA ILE A 373 16.99 0.39 -17.98
C ILE A 373 16.46 -0.99 -17.57
N ASP A 374 16.50 -1.98 -18.46
CA ASP A 374 16.05 -3.34 -18.20
C ASP A 374 16.84 -4.01 -17.06
N ALA A 375 18.17 -3.84 -17.03
CA ALA A 375 18.99 -4.31 -15.92
C ALA A 375 18.62 -3.66 -14.57
N ALA A 376 18.26 -2.38 -14.58
CA ALA A 376 17.80 -1.68 -13.37
C ALA A 376 16.44 -2.16 -12.87
N TYR A 377 15.57 -2.67 -13.77
CA TYR A 377 14.27 -3.21 -13.42
C TYR A 377 14.28 -4.68 -12.99
N GLN A 378 15.39 -5.40 -13.17
CA GLN A 378 15.44 -6.86 -12.97
C GLN A 378 14.89 -7.30 -11.60
N CYS A 379 15.39 -6.72 -10.50
CA CYS A 379 14.89 -7.07 -9.15
C CYS A 379 13.40 -6.76 -8.99
N MET A 380 12.94 -5.65 -9.56
CA MET A 380 11.53 -5.26 -9.51
C MET A 380 10.64 -6.17 -10.34
N ASP A 381 11.17 -6.73 -11.46
CA ASP A 381 10.47 -7.71 -12.29
C ASP A 381 10.28 -9.03 -11.57
N GLU A 382 11.34 -9.54 -10.92
CA GLU A 382 11.29 -10.78 -10.15
C GLU A 382 10.24 -10.71 -9.02
N GLU A 383 10.23 -9.61 -8.29
CA GLU A 383 9.22 -9.34 -7.25
C GLU A 383 7.80 -9.15 -7.82
N ALA A 384 7.70 -8.57 -9.03
CA ALA A 384 6.42 -8.40 -9.69
C ALA A 384 5.85 -9.72 -10.22
N ASP A 385 6.70 -10.65 -10.67
CA ASP A 385 6.27 -11.97 -11.13
C ASP A 385 5.57 -12.75 -10.00
N ASP A 386 6.17 -12.80 -8.81
CA ASP A 386 5.55 -13.46 -7.65
C ASP A 386 4.25 -12.74 -7.22
N PHE A 387 4.28 -11.42 -7.11
CA PHE A 387 3.12 -10.61 -6.80
C PHE A 387 1.95 -10.83 -7.78
N GLU A 388 2.21 -10.82 -9.09
CA GLU A 388 1.21 -11.02 -10.14
C GLU A 388 0.67 -12.46 -10.12
N TYR A 389 1.51 -13.45 -9.79
CA TYR A 389 1.11 -14.84 -9.63
C TYR A 389 0.11 -15.00 -8.49
N GLN A 390 0.42 -14.46 -7.31
CA GLN A 390 -0.47 -14.49 -6.14
C GLN A 390 -1.80 -13.76 -6.42
N LEU A 391 -1.72 -12.59 -7.06
CA LEU A 391 -2.91 -11.80 -7.39
C LEU A 391 -3.79 -12.50 -8.43
N SER A 392 -3.19 -13.17 -9.41
CA SER A 392 -3.92 -13.96 -10.40
C SER A 392 -4.72 -15.08 -9.74
N GLY A 393 -4.16 -15.73 -8.71
CA GLY A 393 -4.88 -16.75 -7.94
C GLY A 393 -6.16 -16.22 -7.30
N VAL A 394 -6.13 -15.00 -6.77
CA VAL A 394 -7.33 -14.34 -6.22
C VAL A 394 -8.32 -13.95 -7.32
N ILE A 395 -7.82 -13.42 -8.44
CA ILE A 395 -8.68 -13.05 -9.58
C ILE A 395 -9.37 -14.30 -10.17
N TYR A 396 -8.67 -15.42 -10.31
CA TYR A 396 -9.29 -16.68 -10.73
C TYR A 396 -10.42 -17.12 -9.80
N GLN A 397 -10.23 -17.03 -8.47
CA GLN A 397 -11.30 -17.35 -7.52
C GLN A 397 -12.53 -16.43 -7.69
N ILE A 398 -12.32 -15.16 -8.00
CA ILE A 398 -13.40 -14.21 -8.29
C ILE A 398 -14.12 -14.58 -9.59
N LEU A 399 -13.37 -14.88 -10.65
CA LEU A 399 -13.92 -15.27 -11.94
C LEU A 399 -14.70 -16.60 -11.84
N ASP A 400 -14.17 -17.58 -11.12
CA ASP A 400 -14.83 -18.85 -10.85
C ASP A 400 -16.18 -18.67 -10.11
N MET A 401 -16.20 -17.77 -9.11
CA MET A 401 -17.45 -17.42 -8.39
C MET A 401 -18.49 -16.81 -9.34
N LEU A 402 -18.05 -16.04 -10.34
CA LEU A 402 -18.91 -15.39 -11.32
C LEU A 402 -19.24 -16.31 -12.52
N GLY A 403 -18.61 -17.49 -12.62
CA GLY A 403 -18.76 -18.41 -13.73
C GLY A 403 -18.13 -17.92 -15.05
N ILE A 404 -17.08 -17.10 -14.97
CA ILE A 404 -16.36 -16.52 -16.11
C ILE A 404 -15.04 -17.27 -16.28
N ASP A 405 -14.78 -17.85 -17.45
CA ASP A 405 -13.49 -18.50 -17.79
C ASP A 405 -12.61 -17.50 -18.56
N ASP A 406 -11.77 -16.73 -17.86
CA ASP A 406 -10.84 -15.81 -18.49
C ASP A 406 -9.50 -15.77 -17.73
N GLU A 407 -8.50 -15.11 -18.33
CA GLU A 407 -7.14 -15.02 -17.77
C GLU A 407 -6.74 -13.53 -17.57
N PRO A 408 -6.32 -13.15 -16.34
CA PRO A 408 -5.84 -11.81 -16.09
C PRO A 408 -4.48 -11.58 -16.77
N LYS A 409 -4.31 -10.40 -17.36
CA LYS A 409 -3.06 -9.93 -17.96
C LYS A 409 -2.68 -8.59 -17.34
N TYR A 410 -1.39 -8.44 -17.05
CA TYR A 410 -0.82 -7.26 -16.44
C TYR A 410 0.07 -6.54 -17.45
N LYS A 411 -0.12 -5.22 -17.56
CA LYS A 411 0.77 -4.37 -18.35
C LYS A 411 1.62 -3.54 -17.40
N ARG A 412 2.87 -3.95 -17.21
CA ARG A 412 3.81 -3.28 -16.31
C ARG A 412 4.11 -1.85 -16.76
N ASN A 413 4.13 -0.93 -15.81
CA ASN A 413 4.40 0.48 -16.08
C ASN A 413 5.91 0.74 -15.99
N ARG A 414 6.61 0.68 -17.14
CA ARG A 414 8.06 0.90 -17.25
C ARG A 414 8.38 2.23 -17.89
N VAL A 415 9.44 2.85 -17.42
CA VAL A 415 10.10 3.93 -18.14
C VAL A 415 10.94 3.29 -19.27
N SER A 416 10.83 3.80 -20.47
CA SER A 416 11.58 3.33 -21.62
C SER A 416 12.24 4.49 -22.37
N ASN A 417 13.34 4.20 -23.06
CA ASN A 417 13.94 5.16 -23.97
C ASN A 417 13.13 5.18 -25.28
N LEU A 418 12.15 6.06 -25.34
CA LEU A 418 11.24 6.21 -26.48
C LEU A 418 11.97 6.43 -27.82
N TYR A 419 13.11 7.14 -27.80
CA TYR A 419 13.91 7.39 -28.98
C TYR A 419 14.51 6.10 -29.52
N GLU A 420 15.13 5.31 -28.68
CA GLU A 420 15.74 4.03 -29.05
C GLU A 420 14.67 3.02 -29.51
N GLN A 421 13.54 2.92 -28.80
CA GLN A 421 12.41 2.08 -29.22
C GLN A 421 11.85 2.50 -30.58
N THR A 422 11.70 3.81 -30.81
CA THR A 422 11.26 4.33 -32.10
C THR A 422 12.25 3.93 -33.21
N GLN A 423 13.55 4.07 -32.97
CA GLN A 423 14.57 3.65 -33.95
C GLN A 423 14.49 2.14 -34.24
N MET A 424 14.35 1.29 -33.21
CA MET A 424 14.22 -0.15 -33.38
C MET A 424 13.00 -0.52 -34.22
N VAL A 425 11.84 0.07 -33.95
CA VAL A 425 10.61 -0.13 -34.71
C VAL A 425 10.76 0.34 -36.16
N MET A 426 11.40 1.48 -36.38
CA MET A 426 11.63 2.03 -37.74
C MET A 426 12.63 1.15 -38.54
N LEU A 427 13.66 0.60 -37.91
CA LEU A 427 14.59 -0.35 -38.55
C LEU A 427 13.90 -1.66 -38.90
N ALA A 428 12.99 -2.14 -38.04
CA ALA A 428 12.23 -3.36 -38.28
C ALA A 428 11.04 -3.17 -39.24
N SER A 429 10.67 -1.95 -39.60
CA SER A 429 9.45 -1.61 -40.35
C SER A 429 9.31 -2.36 -41.67
N ASN A 430 10.43 -2.56 -42.40
CA ASN A 430 10.44 -3.29 -43.65
C ASN A 430 10.15 -4.80 -43.47
N THR A 431 10.35 -5.36 -42.26
CA THR A 431 10.19 -6.79 -41.97
C THR A 431 8.83 -7.08 -41.37
N ILE A 432 8.33 -6.19 -40.49
CA ILE A 432 7.08 -6.38 -39.73
C ILE A 432 5.85 -5.81 -40.43
N GLY A 433 6.03 -5.05 -41.49
CA GLY A 433 4.97 -4.38 -42.24
C GLY A 433 4.46 -3.11 -41.54
N LYS A 434 3.78 -2.26 -42.31
CA LYS A 434 3.39 -0.91 -41.87
C LYS A 434 2.38 -0.91 -40.71
N GLU A 435 1.36 -1.76 -40.79
CA GLU A 435 0.34 -1.85 -39.74
C GLU A 435 0.94 -2.20 -38.38
N MET A 436 1.83 -3.20 -38.35
CA MET A 436 2.52 -3.61 -37.15
C MET A 436 3.50 -2.53 -36.67
N THR A 437 4.12 -1.80 -37.60
CA THR A 437 5.00 -0.66 -37.31
C THR A 437 4.23 0.43 -36.56
N VAL A 438 3.08 0.85 -37.08
CA VAL A 438 2.22 1.87 -36.43
C VAL A 438 1.78 1.41 -35.04
N LYS A 439 1.31 0.16 -34.90
CA LYS A 439 0.89 -0.41 -33.61
C LYS A 439 2.02 -0.53 -32.58
N LYS A 440 3.27 -0.61 -33.00
CA LYS A 440 4.46 -0.75 -32.14
C LYS A 440 5.15 0.57 -31.81
N LEU A 441 4.76 1.70 -32.42
CA LEU A 441 5.32 3.00 -32.07
C LEU A 441 4.94 3.38 -30.64
N PRO A 442 5.93 3.64 -29.75
CA PRO A 442 5.69 3.74 -28.32
C PRO A 442 4.97 5.04 -27.86
N TRP A 443 4.84 6.01 -28.75
CA TRP A 443 4.26 7.34 -28.48
C TRP A 443 2.91 7.57 -29.16
N LEU A 444 2.37 6.60 -29.91
CA LEU A 444 1.04 6.66 -30.51
C LEU A 444 0.01 5.99 -29.61
N ASP A 445 -1.02 6.71 -29.26
CA ASP A 445 -2.21 6.17 -28.59
C ASP A 445 -3.06 5.33 -29.57
N VAL A 446 -3.99 4.54 -29.03
CA VAL A 446 -4.85 3.65 -29.84
C VAL A 446 -5.63 4.43 -30.89
N ASP A 447 -6.15 5.61 -30.53
CA ASP A 447 -6.89 6.48 -31.43
C ASP A 447 -6.00 7.05 -32.55
N ASP A 448 -4.77 7.45 -32.20
CA ASP A 448 -3.78 7.93 -33.17
C ASP A 448 -3.31 6.81 -34.11
N GLN A 449 -3.17 5.59 -33.60
CA GLN A 449 -2.83 4.40 -34.39
C GLN A 449 -3.94 4.09 -35.43
N GLN A 450 -5.19 4.14 -34.99
CA GLN A 450 -6.35 3.95 -35.87
C GLN A 450 -6.44 5.05 -36.95
N LEU A 451 -6.21 6.30 -36.53
CA LEU A 451 -6.21 7.44 -37.45
C LEU A 451 -5.11 7.30 -38.52
N ALA A 452 -3.90 6.91 -38.11
CA ALA A 452 -2.77 6.71 -39.01
C ALA A 452 -3.05 5.59 -40.03
N LEU A 453 -3.63 4.46 -39.59
CA LEU A 453 -4.00 3.35 -40.46
C LEU A 453 -5.17 3.70 -41.42
N THR A 454 -6.15 4.44 -40.95
CA THR A 454 -7.31 4.84 -41.77
C THR A 454 -6.92 5.86 -42.81
N SER A 455 -6.05 6.83 -42.51
CA SER A 455 -5.55 7.80 -43.47
C SER A 455 -4.74 7.14 -44.60
N GLU A 456 -3.95 6.14 -44.25
CA GLU A 456 -3.11 5.39 -45.21
C GLU A 456 -3.98 4.51 -46.14
N ASN A 457 -5.03 3.90 -45.63
CA ASN A 457 -5.98 3.14 -46.44
C ASN A 457 -6.69 4.07 -47.49
N ARG A 458 -7.07 5.29 -47.08
CA ARG A 458 -7.64 6.28 -47.99
C ARG A 458 -6.66 6.69 -49.10
N GLU A 459 -5.39 6.93 -48.75
CA GLU A 459 -4.39 7.27 -49.76
C GLU A 459 -4.08 6.10 -50.71
N GLN A 460 -4.21 4.85 -50.27
CA GLN A 460 -4.09 3.67 -51.14
C GLN A 460 -5.28 3.53 -52.07
N ASP A 461 -6.50 3.75 -51.59
CA ASP A 461 -7.72 3.69 -52.40
C ASP A 461 -7.74 4.81 -53.44
N GLU A 462 -7.35 6.04 -53.09
CA GLU A 462 -7.21 7.16 -54.02
C GLU A 462 -6.17 6.88 -55.13
N ARG A 463 -5.03 6.24 -54.79
CA ARG A 463 -4.00 5.83 -55.76
C ARG A 463 -4.50 4.72 -56.71
N LEU A 464 -5.27 3.78 -56.18
CA LEU A 464 -5.89 2.73 -56.99
C LEU A 464 -6.96 3.27 -57.93
N GLU A 465 -7.76 4.23 -57.51
CA GLU A 465 -8.73 4.94 -58.38
C GLU A 465 -8.03 5.76 -59.45
N ASP A 466 -6.98 6.50 -59.13
CA ASP A 466 -6.15 7.26 -60.08
C ASP A 466 -5.45 6.38 -61.13
N ASP A 467 -5.01 5.15 -60.75
CA ASP A 467 -4.40 4.21 -61.67
C ASP A 467 -5.43 3.46 -62.56
N LEU A 468 -6.66 3.29 -62.06
CA LEU A 468 -7.76 2.75 -62.83
C LEU A 468 -8.25 3.77 -63.88
N ASP A 469 -8.38 5.04 -63.50
CA ASP A 469 -8.76 6.14 -64.41
C ASP A 469 -7.71 6.40 -65.53
N LYS A 470 -6.43 6.11 -65.26
CA LYS A 470 -5.37 6.23 -66.25
C LYS A 470 -5.29 5.03 -67.23
N ASN A 471 -5.95 3.92 -66.94
CA ASN A 471 -5.96 2.71 -67.73
C ASN A 471 -7.30 2.45 -68.46
N GLU A 472 -8.27 3.36 -68.44
CA GLU A 472 -9.41 3.30 -69.35
C GLU A 472 -8.98 3.81 -70.75
N PRO A 473 -9.26 3.06 -71.83
CA PRO A 473 -8.76 3.30 -73.18
C PRO A 473 -9.46 4.49 -73.87
#